data_8bb936602557b058292be681ec5d9487
#
_entry.id   8bb936602557b058292be681ec5d9487
#
_cell.length_a   1.000
_cell.length_b   1.000
_cell.length_c   1.000
_cell.angle_alpha   90.00
_cell.angle_beta   90.00
_cell.angle_gamma   90.00
#
_symmetry.space_group_name_H-M   'P 1'
#
loop_
_entity.id
_entity.type
_entity.pdbx_description
1 polymer ?
#
loop_
_entity_poly.entity_id
_entity_poly.type
_entity_poly.pdbx_seq_one_letter_code
_entity_poly.pdbx_strand_id
1 'polypeptide(L)'
;MEVLIRQAKQGDFVELAAVFDHPQVVENSSQRPFLGAERIQKIFEDLGDDSILLVAEVDGKVVGHISININPKLREKHVANLGMAVHPDYQRRGVGSRLLHESINLVDNWLNIIRFELDVYTDNDVAINLYKKFGFEIEGEFKYASFKNGSYINLYKMARIRPDFQ
;
A
#
# COMPACT_ATOMS: atom_id res chain seq x y z
N MET A 1 20.44 9.43 1.00
CA MET A 1 19.27 9.37 0.10
C MET A 1 18.11 10.08 0.76
N GLU A 2 17.67 11.15 0.20
CA GLU A 2 16.49 11.88 0.66
C GLU A 2 15.24 11.27 0.01
N VAL A 3 14.21 10.99 0.80
CA VAL A 3 12.93 10.46 0.33
C VAL A 3 11.87 11.53 0.56
N LEU A 4 11.32 12.07 -0.51
CA LEU A 4 10.20 13.00 -0.48
C LEU A 4 8.89 12.22 -0.60
N ILE A 5 7.98 12.40 0.35
CA ILE A 5 6.61 11.88 0.26
C ILE A 5 5.68 13.03 -0.14
N ARG A 6 4.91 12.83 -1.16
CA ARG A 6 3.97 13.81 -1.69
C ARG A 6 2.74 13.15 -2.31
N GLN A 7 1.69 13.92 -2.54
CA GLN A 7 0.54 13.45 -3.30
C GLN A 7 0.94 13.12 -4.73
N ALA A 8 0.36 12.05 -5.27
CA ALA A 8 0.53 11.70 -6.67
C ALA A 8 -0.08 12.75 -7.60
N LYS A 9 0.54 12.95 -8.74
CA LYS A 9 0.07 13.79 -9.84
C LYS A 9 0.02 12.98 -11.14
N GLN A 10 -0.66 13.49 -12.15
CA GLN A 10 -0.90 12.77 -13.40
C GLN A 10 0.38 12.23 -14.07
N GLY A 11 1.46 12.99 -14.04
CA GLY A 11 2.73 12.57 -14.65
C GLY A 11 3.43 11.39 -13.97
N ASP A 12 3.02 11.02 -12.75
CA ASP A 12 3.67 9.95 -11.98
C ASP A 12 3.31 8.55 -12.47
N PHE A 13 2.22 8.38 -13.21
CA PHE A 13 1.70 7.04 -13.55
C PHE A 13 2.61 6.24 -14.49
N VAL A 14 3.45 6.90 -15.29
CA VAL A 14 4.45 6.21 -16.10
C VAL A 14 5.50 5.53 -15.23
N GLU A 15 6.00 6.22 -14.20
CA GLU A 15 6.98 5.66 -13.27
C GLU A 15 6.34 4.63 -12.33
N LEU A 16 5.11 4.88 -11.89
CA LEU A 16 4.35 3.89 -11.10
C LEU A 16 4.09 2.60 -11.87
N ALA A 17 3.80 2.68 -13.16
CA ALA A 17 3.67 1.50 -14.00
C ALA A 17 4.97 0.67 -14.01
N ALA A 18 6.12 1.31 -14.05
CA ALA A 18 7.41 0.61 -13.98
C ALA A 18 7.61 -0.09 -12.62
N VAL A 19 7.11 0.49 -11.52
CA VAL A 19 7.11 -0.16 -10.20
C VAL A 19 6.20 -1.39 -10.23
N PHE A 20 4.97 -1.26 -10.72
CA PHE A 20 3.98 -2.35 -10.74
C PHE A 20 4.34 -3.48 -11.70
N ASP A 21 5.03 -3.19 -12.80
CA ASP A 21 5.44 -4.20 -13.78
C ASP A 21 6.70 -4.98 -13.37
N HIS A 22 7.36 -4.56 -12.29
CA HIS A 22 8.52 -5.30 -11.79
C HIS A 22 8.09 -6.66 -11.23
N PRO A 23 8.74 -7.80 -11.63
CA PRO A 23 8.31 -9.15 -11.23
C PRO A 23 8.11 -9.34 -9.73
N GLN A 24 9.01 -8.83 -8.90
CA GLN A 24 8.87 -8.94 -7.43
C GLN A 24 7.67 -8.16 -6.88
N VAL A 25 7.29 -7.06 -7.51
CA VAL A 25 6.10 -6.29 -7.13
C VAL A 25 4.84 -7.02 -7.58
N VAL A 26 4.82 -7.53 -8.81
CA VAL A 26 3.70 -8.32 -9.32
C VAL A 26 3.41 -9.52 -8.41
N GLU A 27 4.43 -10.25 -7.97
CA GLU A 27 4.28 -11.41 -7.07
C GLU A 27 3.67 -11.05 -5.71
N ASN A 28 3.82 -9.81 -5.26
CA ASN A 28 3.36 -9.36 -3.96
C ASN A 28 2.18 -8.36 -4.03
N SER A 29 1.61 -8.18 -5.21
CA SER A 29 0.43 -7.35 -5.44
C SER A 29 -0.76 -8.19 -5.92
N SER A 30 -1.95 -7.62 -5.86
CA SER A 30 -3.15 -8.21 -6.44
C SER A 30 -3.28 -7.98 -7.94
N GLN A 31 -2.33 -7.28 -8.55
CA GLN A 31 -2.35 -6.94 -9.96
C GLN A 31 -1.72 -8.04 -10.81
N ARG A 32 -2.16 -8.17 -12.06
CA ARG A 32 -1.57 -9.08 -13.04
C ARG A 32 -0.33 -8.45 -13.71
N PRO A 33 0.55 -9.25 -14.32
CA PRO A 33 1.61 -8.72 -15.18
C PRO A 33 1.07 -7.92 -16.36
N PHE A 34 1.91 -7.06 -16.94
CA PHE A 34 1.64 -6.31 -18.19
C PHE A 34 0.43 -5.38 -18.11
N LEU A 35 0.37 -4.50 -17.10
CA LEU A 35 -0.73 -3.54 -16.97
C LEU A 35 -0.55 -2.28 -17.82
N GLY A 36 0.66 -1.69 -17.82
CA GLY A 36 0.93 -0.42 -18.48
C GLY A 36 0.41 0.81 -17.73
N ALA A 37 0.90 1.99 -18.10
CA ALA A 37 0.64 3.24 -17.41
C ALA A 37 -0.84 3.67 -17.44
N GLU A 38 -1.52 3.52 -18.55
CA GLU A 38 -2.94 3.90 -18.68
C GLU A 38 -3.84 3.07 -17.77
N ARG A 39 -3.55 1.77 -17.65
CA ARG A 39 -4.32 0.88 -16.75
C ARG A 39 -4.07 1.21 -15.30
N ILE A 40 -2.83 1.47 -14.91
CA ILE A 40 -2.47 1.89 -13.55
C ILE A 40 -3.16 3.20 -13.19
N GLN A 41 -3.11 4.20 -14.08
CA GLN A 41 -3.79 5.47 -13.88
C GLN A 41 -5.29 5.25 -13.65
N LYS A 42 -5.94 4.46 -14.50
CA LYS A 42 -7.37 4.17 -14.37
C LYS A 42 -7.72 3.47 -13.06
N ILE A 43 -6.92 2.51 -12.61
CA ILE A 43 -7.13 1.83 -11.33
C ILE A 43 -7.18 2.85 -10.18
N PHE A 44 -6.27 3.82 -10.15
CA PHE A 44 -6.25 4.82 -9.09
C PHE A 44 -7.34 5.88 -9.25
N GLU A 45 -7.70 6.27 -10.45
CA GLU A 45 -8.83 7.19 -10.71
C GLU A 45 -10.17 6.56 -10.30
N ASP A 46 -10.37 5.27 -10.55
CA ASP A 46 -11.60 4.55 -10.21
C ASP A 46 -11.80 4.35 -8.69
N LEU A 47 -10.77 4.58 -7.86
CA LEU A 47 -10.90 4.54 -6.41
C LEU A 47 -11.75 5.67 -5.82
N GLY A 48 -11.88 6.80 -6.53
CA GLY A 48 -12.75 7.92 -6.17
C GLY A 48 -12.21 8.83 -5.06
N ASP A 49 -13.08 9.70 -4.55
CA ASP A 49 -12.71 10.78 -3.63
C ASP A 49 -12.36 10.31 -2.21
N ASP A 50 -12.76 9.08 -1.82
CA ASP A 50 -12.41 8.48 -0.53
C ASP A 50 -11.02 7.83 -0.54
N SER A 51 -10.23 8.05 -1.59
CA SER A 51 -8.89 7.49 -1.75
C SER A 51 -7.84 8.58 -1.87
N ILE A 52 -6.72 8.36 -1.18
CA ILE A 52 -5.55 9.24 -1.22
C ILE A 52 -4.37 8.41 -1.73
N LEU A 53 -3.67 8.91 -2.72
CA LEU A 53 -2.48 8.29 -3.27
C LEU A 53 -1.26 9.15 -2.98
N LEU A 54 -0.35 8.64 -2.15
CA LEU A 54 0.95 9.23 -1.91
C LEU A 54 2.03 8.49 -2.68
N VAL A 55 3.02 9.21 -3.15
CA VAL A 55 4.21 8.65 -3.81
C VAL A 55 5.47 8.99 -3.04
N ALA A 56 6.44 8.09 -3.14
CA ALA A 56 7.80 8.32 -2.69
C ALA A 56 8.68 8.70 -3.88
N GLU A 57 9.29 9.87 -3.80
CA GLU A 57 10.22 10.38 -4.80
C GLU A 57 11.65 10.38 -4.25
N VAL A 58 12.59 9.86 -5.03
CA VAL A 58 14.03 9.86 -4.76
C VAL A 58 14.74 10.40 -5.99
N ASP A 59 15.54 11.45 -5.82
CA ASP A 59 16.29 12.10 -6.89
C ASP A 59 15.40 12.47 -8.12
N GLY A 60 14.17 12.94 -7.84
CA GLY A 60 13.21 13.36 -8.87
C GLY A 60 12.47 12.21 -9.56
N LYS A 61 12.65 10.96 -9.09
CA LYS A 61 12.00 9.76 -9.64
C LYS A 61 11.03 9.15 -8.64
N VAL A 62 9.84 8.80 -9.08
CA VAL A 62 8.86 8.05 -8.27
C VAL A 62 9.29 6.59 -8.17
N VAL A 63 9.51 6.12 -6.95
CA VAL A 63 10.05 4.78 -6.66
C VAL A 63 9.12 3.91 -5.82
N GLY A 64 7.98 4.45 -5.41
CA GLY A 64 6.99 3.72 -4.63
C GLY A 64 5.74 4.53 -4.38
N HIS A 65 4.73 3.87 -3.85
CA HIS A 65 3.46 4.49 -3.48
C HIS A 65 2.84 3.85 -2.26
N ILE A 66 1.90 4.58 -1.65
CA ILE A 66 0.91 4.06 -0.73
C ILE A 66 -0.46 4.65 -1.08
N SER A 67 -1.47 3.82 -1.23
CA SER A 67 -2.86 4.24 -1.34
C SER A 67 -3.56 4.08 0.00
N ILE A 68 -4.35 5.07 0.39
CA ILE A 68 -5.18 5.05 1.58
C ILE A 68 -6.62 5.13 1.10
N ASN A 69 -7.43 4.10 1.40
CA ASN A 69 -8.80 4.00 0.94
C ASN A 69 -9.72 4.00 2.15
N ILE A 70 -10.43 5.11 2.37
CA ILE A 70 -11.39 5.25 3.46
C ILE A 70 -12.65 4.45 3.10
N ASN A 71 -13.17 3.68 4.05
CA ASN A 71 -14.38 2.92 3.81
C ASN A 71 -15.56 3.89 3.56
N PRO A 72 -16.26 3.78 2.42
CA PRO A 72 -17.32 4.72 2.05
C PRO A 72 -18.62 4.56 2.85
N LYS A 73 -18.80 3.42 3.54
CA LYS A 73 -20.00 3.16 4.34
C LYS A 73 -20.02 4.04 5.57
N LEU A 74 -21.16 4.71 5.80
CA LEU A 74 -21.30 5.70 6.87
C LEU A 74 -20.86 5.22 8.26
N ARG A 75 -21.20 3.97 8.60
CA ARG A 75 -20.88 3.39 9.92
C ARG A 75 -19.45 2.82 10.02
N GLU A 76 -18.72 2.82 8.92
CA GLU A 76 -17.37 2.25 8.82
C GLU A 76 -16.34 3.31 8.38
N LYS A 77 -16.68 4.61 8.43
CA LYS A 77 -15.78 5.70 8.01
C LYS A 77 -14.55 5.87 8.90
N HIS A 78 -14.51 5.24 10.05
CA HIS A 78 -13.34 5.14 10.92
C HIS A 78 -12.35 4.05 10.48
N VAL A 79 -12.66 3.34 9.42
CA VAL A 79 -11.83 2.28 8.84
C VAL A 79 -11.25 2.73 7.51
N ALA A 80 -9.96 2.54 7.33
CA ALA A 80 -9.30 2.69 6.04
C ALA A 80 -8.41 1.48 5.76
N ASN A 81 -8.22 1.14 4.49
CA ASN A 81 -7.23 0.16 4.09
C ASN A 81 -6.09 0.82 3.32
N LEU A 82 -4.95 0.17 3.28
CA LEU A 82 -3.81 0.60 2.49
C LEU A 82 -3.36 -0.46 1.49
N GLY A 83 -2.80 0.02 0.39
CA GLY A 83 -1.96 -0.77 -0.51
C GLY A 83 -0.64 -0.04 -0.72
N MET A 84 0.47 -0.76 -0.74
CA MET A 84 1.80 -0.16 -0.85
C MET A 84 2.69 -1.02 -1.74
N ALA A 85 3.49 -0.34 -2.57
CA ALA A 85 4.57 -0.98 -3.31
C ALA A 85 5.79 -0.05 -3.39
N VAL A 86 6.97 -0.64 -3.35
CA VAL A 86 8.26 0.04 -3.52
C VAL A 86 9.08 -0.73 -4.55
N HIS A 87 9.66 -0.01 -5.51
CA HIS A 87 10.53 -0.60 -6.51
C HIS A 87 11.68 -1.36 -5.83
N PRO A 88 12.01 -2.59 -6.24
CA PRO A 88 12.99 -3.44 -5.55
C PRO A 88 14.36 -2.79 -5.33
N ASP A 89 14.84 -1.99 -6.27
CA ASP A 89 16.14 -1.29 -6.13
C ASP A 89 16.15 -0.25 -4.99
N TYR A 90 14.98 0.14 -4.49
CA TYR A 90 14.82 1.12 -3.42
C TYR A 90 14.26 0.51 -2.12
N GLN A 91 14.02 -0.79 -2.11
CA GLN A 91 13.64 -1.52 -0.89
C GLN A 91 14.81 -1.57 0.10
N ARG A 92 14.50 -1.77 1.39
CA ARG A 92 15.46 -1.80 2.50
C ARG A 92 16.30 -0.53 2.66
N ARG A 93 15.85 0.58 2.06
CA ARG A 93 16.46 1.92 2.17
C ARG A 93 15.56 2.92 2.92
N GLY A 94 14.56 2.41 3.62
CA GLY A 94 13.65 3.25 4.42
C GLY A 94 12.46 3.84 3.65
N VAL A 95 12.33 3.61 2.34
CA VAL A 95 11.23 4.17 1.53
C VAL A 95 9.86 3.73 2.05
N GLY A 96 9.66 2.42 2.26
CA GLY A 96 8.41 1.88 2.80
C GLY A 96 8.10 2.41 4.21
N SER A 97 9.11 2.55 5.05
CA SER A 97 8.96 3.14 6.39
C SER A 97 8.52 4.60 6.33
N ARG A 98 9.06 5.38 5.39
CA ARG A 98 8.64 6.79 5.19
C ARG A 98 7.20 6.88 4.71
N LEU A 99 6.80 6.06 3.74
CA LEU A 99 5.42 5.99 3.25
C LEU A 99 4.44 5.65 4.38
N LEU A 100 4.75 4.63 5.19
CA LEU A 100 3.92 4.25 6.33
C LEU A 100 3.87 5.34 7.40
N HIS A 101 5.00 5.94 7.74
CA HIS A 101 5.04 7.03 8.73
C HIS A 101 4.13 8.19 8.34
N GLU A 102 4.24 8.68 7.10
CA GLU A 102 3.41 9.79 6.62
C GLU A 102 1.93 9.41 6.52
N SER A 103 1.63 8.18 6.08
CA SER A 103 0.24 7.72 6.00
C SER A 103 -0.40 7.55 7.38
N ILE A 104 0.34 7.03 8.36
CA ILE A 104 -0.14 6.89 9.74
C ILE A 104 -0.38 8.28 10.36
N ASN A 105 0.55 9.22 10.16
CA ASN A 105 0.33 10.60 10.59
C ASN A 105 -0.96 11.20 9.99
N LEU A 106 -1.19 10.96 8.70
CA LEU A 106 -2.38 11.46 8.01
C LEU A 106 -3.67 10.82 8.54
N VAL A 107 -3.71 9.50 8.68
CA VAL A 107 -4.92 8.79 9.14
C VAL A 107 -5.24 9.07 10.61
N ASP A 108 -4.22 9.19 11.47
CA ASP A 108 -4.41 9.42 12.91
C ASP A 108 -4.81 10.85 13.21
N ASN A 109 -4.14 11.85 12.61
CA ASN A 109 -4.22 13.23 13.02
C ASN A 109 -5.13 14.11 12.15
N TRP A 110 -5.49 13.65 10.96
CA TRP A 110 -6.27 14.45 10.00
C TRP A 110 -7.55 13.80 9.53
N LEU A 111 -7.57 12.45 9.40
CA LEU A 111 -8.72 11.72 8.84
C LEU A 111 -9.57 11.02 9.90
N ASN A 112 -9.16 11.03 11.16
CA ASN A 112 -9.84 10.37 12.27
C ASN A 112 -10.11 8.88 12.01
N ILE A 113 -9.14 8.19 11.43
CA ILE A 113 -9.18 6.76 11.23
C ILE A 113 -8.74 6.07 12.52
N ILE A 114 -9.56 5.17 13.03
CA ILE A 114 -9.27 4.38 14.23
C ILE A 114 -8.63 3.05 13.85
N ARG A 115 -9.12 2.44 12.76
CA ARG A 115 -8.67 1.16 12.25
C ARG A 115 -8.04 1.33 10.87
N PHE A 116 -6.75 1.04 10.77
CA PHE A 116 -6.01 1.04 9.52
C PHE A 116 -5.61 -0.39 9.18
N GLU A 117 -6.07 -0.93 8.08
CA GLU A 117 -5.93 -2.34 7.74
C GLU A 117 -5.33 -2.58 6.36
N LEU A 118 -4.82 -3.78 6.17
CA LEU A 118 -4.21 -4.22 4.91
C LEU A 118 -4.38 -5.72 4.72
N ASP A 119 -4.19 -6.15 3.49
CA ASP A 119 -4.04 -7.54 3.10
C ASP A 119 -2.60 -7.77 2.60
N VAL A 120 -1.99 -8.87 3.02
CA VAL A 120 -0.62 -9.23 2.63
C VAL A 120 -0.51 -10.73 2.42
N TYR A 121 0.18 -11.16 1.36
CA TYR A 121 0.44 -12.58 1.13
C TYR A 121 1.28 -13.17 2.26
N THR A 122 0.94 -14.39 2.64
CA THR A 122 1.58 -15.07 3.80
C THR A 122 3.06 -15.35 3.60
N ASP A 123 3.57 -15.32 2.36
CA ASP A 123 4.98 -15.48 2.02
C ASP A 123 5.76 -14.16 1.90
N ASN A 124 5.10 -13.02 2.08
CA ASN A 124 5.75 -11.71 2.01
C ASN A 124 6.31 -11.27 3.37
N ASP A 125 7.34 -11.96 3.85
CA ASP A 125 7.92 -11.73 5.18
C ASP A 125 8.48 -10.31 5.34
N VAL A 126 9.03 -9.72 4.29
CA VAL A 126 9.58 -8.35 4.32
C VAL A 126 8.48 -7.34 4.66
N ALA A 127 7.35 -7.41 3.97
CA ALA A 127 6.22 -6.52 4.22
C ALA A 127 5.57 -6.79 5.58
N ILE A 128 5.34 -8.05 5.94
CA ILE A 128 4.77 -8.44 7.24
C ILE A 128 5.61 -7.88 8.39
N ASN A 129 6.92 -8.03 8.34
CA ASN A 129 7.81 -7.52 9.37
C ASN A 129 7.82 -5.99 9.43
N LEU A 130 7.75 -5.31 8.28
CA LEU A 130 7.63 -3.86 8.23
C LEU A 130 6.33 -3.40 8.89
N TYR A 131 5.20 -3.98 8.55
CA TYR A 131 3.90 -3.62 9.11
C TYR A 131 3.86 -3.85 10.63
N LYS A 132 4.43 -4.96 11.12
CA LYS A 132 4.53 -5.23 12.57
C LYS A 132 5.30 -4.14 13.31
N LYS A 133 6.37 -3.60 12.73
CA LYS A 133 7.13 -2.47 13.33
C LYS A 133 6.29 -1.22 13.51
N PHE A 134 5.25 -1.03 12.68
CA PHE A 134 4.33 0.10 12.76
C PHE A 134 3.05 -0.19 13.55
N GLY A 135 3.00 -1.32 14.26
CA GLY A 135 1.90 -1.65 15.14
C GLY A 135 0.74 -2.42 14.50
N PHE A 136 0.91 -2.89 13.26
CA PHE A 136 -0.06 -3.79 12.65
C PHE A 136 0.08 -5.21 13.21
N GLU A 137 -1.06 -5.85 13.46
CA GLU A 137 -1.14 -7.22 13.97
C GLU A 137 -1.93 -8.10 13.00
N ILE A 138 -1.59 -9.39 12.91
CA ILE A 138 -2.34 -10.36 12.12
C ILE A 138 -3.65 -10.66 12.84
N GLU A 139 -4.79 -10.45 12.20
CA GLU A 139 -6.10 -10.74 12.73
C GLU A 139 -6.74 -11.99 12.13
N GLY A 140 -6.30 -12.43 10.98
CA GLY A 140 -6.84 -13.62 10.34
C GLY A 140 -6.02 -14.04 9.12
N GLU A 141 -6.28 -15.27 8.69
CA GLU A 141 -5.69 -15.86 7.48
C GLU A 141 -6.80 -16.37 6.56
N PHE A 142 -6.78 -15.90 5.31
CA PHE A 142 -7.70 -16.32 4.25
C PHE A 142 -7.01 -17.36 3.38
N LYS A 143 -7.56 -18.57 3.36
CA LYS A 143 -7.01 -19.69 2.58
C LYS A 143 -7.38 -19.57 1.11
N TYR A 144 -6.42 -19.90 0.23
CA TYR A 144 -6.61 -19.86 -1.22
C TYR A 144 -7.15 -18.51 -1.72
N ALA A 145 -6.68 -17.43 -1.12
CA ALA A 145 -7.23 -16.11 -1.37
C ALA A 145 -6.80 -15.49 -2.69
N SER A 146 -5.68 -15.95 -3.27
CA SER A 146 -5.16 -15.47 -4.54
C SER A 146 -4.44 -16.57 -5.31
N PHE A 147 -4.18 -16.32 -6.59
CA PHE A 147 -3.46 -17.22 -7.49
C PHE A 147 -2.28 -16.47 -8.10
N LYS A 148 -1.08 -17.00 -7.92
CA LYS A 148 0.15 -16.44 -8.49
C LYS A 148 1.15 -17.55 -8.81
N ASN A 149 1.95 -17.37 -9.85
CA ASN A 149 2.99 -18.35 -10.25
C ASN A 149 2.47 -19.79 -10.34
N GLY A 150 1.25 -19.97 -10.83
CA GLY A 150 0.65 -21.29 -11.01
C GLY A 150 0.14 -21.97 -9.73
N SER A 151 0.09 -21.25 -8.59
CA SER A 151 -0.31 -21.80 -7.29
C SER A 151 -1.25 -20.86 -6.54
N TYR A 152 -2.06 -21.41 -5.66
CA TYR A 152 -2.84 -20.62 -4.72
C TYR A 152 -1.99 -20.20 -3.53
N ILE A 153 -2.25 -19.01 -3.03
CA ILE A 153 -1.58 -18.41 -1.88
C ILE A 153 -2.60 -17.92 -0.86
N ASN A 154 -2.29 -18.09 0.42
CA ASN A 154 -3.08 -17.51 1.50
C ASN A 154 -2.72 -16.04 1.72
N LEU A 155 -3.59 -15.35 2.43
CA LEU A 155 -3.51 -13.93 2.66
C LEU A 155 -3.77 -13.66 4.14
N TYR A 156 -2.91 -12.83 4.77
CA TYR A 156 -3.18 -12.30 6.09
C TYR A 156 -3.96 -10.98 5.99
N LYS A 157 -4.99 -10.85 6.82
CA LYS A 157 -5.56 -9.57 7.20
C LYS A 157 -4.76 -9.03 8.37
N MET A 158 -4.17 -7.86 8.23
CA MET A 158 -3.49 -7.16 9.31
C MET A 158 -4.19 -5.83 9.59
N ALA A 159 -4.17 -5.39 10.84
CA ALA A 159 -4.73 -4.12 11.24
C ALA A 159 -3.92 -3.46 12.35
N ARG A 160 -3.92 -2.14 12.34
CA ARG A 160 -3.42 -1.28 13.37
C ARG A 160 -4.61 -0.50 13.96
N ILE A 161 -4.81 -0.63 15.25
CA ILE A 161 -5.77 0.21 15.98
C ILE A 161 -5.02 1.42 16.52
N ARG A 162 -5.57 2.61 16.32
CA ARG A 162 -4.95 3.84 16.82
C ARG A 162 -4.69 3.74 18.33
N PRO A 163 -3.49 4.08 18.83
CA PRO A 163 -3.09 3.77 20.21
C PRO A 163 -3.99 4.32 21.31
N ASP A 164 -4.67 5.45 21.08
CA ASP A 164 -5.61 6.05 22.04
C ASP A 164 -6.94 5.28 22.18
N PHE A 165 -7.14 4.22 21.38
CA PHE A 165 -8.29 3.30 21.43
C PHE A 165 -7.91 1.88 21.88
N GLN A 166 -6.69 1.65 22.30
CA GLN A 166 -6.23 0.33 22.78
C GLN A 166 -6.35 0.21 24.32
#